data_5af00b4db59b0b41eedd039ca9c2fe9d
#
_entry.id   5af00b4db59b0b41eedd039ca9c2fe9d
#
_cell.length_a   1.000
_cell.length_b   1.000
_cell.length_c   1.000
_cell.angle_alpha   90.00
_cell.angle_beta   90.00
_cell.angle_gamma   90.00
#
_symmetry.space_group_name_H-M   'P 1'
#
loop_
_entity.id
_entity.type
_entity.pdbx_description
1 polymer ?
#
loop_
_entity_poly.entity_id
_entity_poly.type
_entity_poly.pdbx_seq_one_letter_code
_entity_poly.pdbx_strand_id
1 'polypeptide(L)' 'MRLNQYIAANTNYSRRAADGLIKEGKVRIGNSVVTELGT' A
#
# COMPACT_ATOMS: atom_id res chain seq x y z
N MET A 1 -8.00 1.40 9.36
CA MET A 1 -7.85 1.74 7.93
C MET A 1 -6.84 0.80 7.30
N ARG A 2 -7.16 0.24 6.15
CA ARG A 2 -6.19 -0.59 5.45
C ARG A 2 -5.15 0.26 4.74
N LEU A 3 -3.98 -0.30 4.53
CA LEU A 3 -2.88 0.43 3.91
C LEU A 3 -3.23 0.90 2.50
N ASN A 4 -3.92 0.07 1.70
CA ASN A 4 -4.32 0.47 0.37
C ASN A 4 -5.25 1.69 0.38
N GLN A 5 -6.13 1.76 1.36
CA GLN A 5 -7.02 2.91 1.52
C GLN A 5 -6.22 4.16 1.89
N TYR A 6 -5.25 4.01 2.77
CA TYR A 6 -4.38 5.11 3.17
C TYR A 6 -3.59 5.65 1.98
N ILE A 7 -3.00 4.75 1.20
CA ILE A 7 -2.24 5.14 0.01
C ILE A 7 -3.13 5.87 -0.99
N ALA A 8 -4.32 5.33 -1.25
CA ALA A 8 -5.25 5.93 -2.21
C ALA A 8 -5.72 7.32 -1.75
N ALA A 9 -5.83 7.55 -0.44
CA ALA A 9 -6.26 8.82 0.11
C ALA A 9 -5.17 9.90 0.03
N ASN A 10 -3.90 9.50 0.01
CA ASN A 10 -2.77 10.43 0.08
C ASN A 10 -1.96 10.53 -1.22
N THR A 11 -2.34 9.77 -2.24
CA THR A 11 -1.64 9.76 -3.52
C THR A 11 -2.67 9.76 -4.65
N ASN A 12 -2.18 9.74 -5.89
CA ASN A 12 -3.05 9.62 -7.06
C ASN A 12 -3.39 8.17 -7.43
N TYR A 13 -2.92 7.20 -6.64
CA TYR A 13 -3.21 5.80 -6.88
C TYR A 13 -4.59 5.42 -6.41
N SER A 14 -5.27 4.56 -7.19
CA SER A 14 -6.50 3.91 -6.72
C SER A 14 -6.14 2.80 -5.72
N ARG A 15 -7.16 2.26 -5.03
CA ARG A 15 -6.94 1.14 -4.11
C ARG A 15 -6.35 -0.07 -4.82
N ARG A 16 -6.81 -0.33 -6.06
CA ARG A 16 -6.29 -1.45 -6.85
C ARG A 16 -4.82 -1.24 -7.19
N ALA A 17 -4.45 -0.03 -7.59
CA ALA A 17 -3.05 0.28 -7.86
C ALA A 17 -2.20 0.18 -6.59
N ALA A 18 -2.73 0.63 -5.46
CA ALA A 18 -2.05 0.52 -4.18
C ALA A 18 -1.82 -0.94 -3.79
N ASP A 19 -2.82 -1.81 -4.01
CA ASP A 19 -2.66 -3.24 -3.78
C ASP A 19 -1.52 -3.81 -4.60
N GLY A 20 -1.40 -3.40 -5.87
CA GLY A 20 -0.30 -3.82 -6.73
C GLY A 20 1.06 -3.40 -6.17
N LEU A 21 1.16 -2.17 -5.69
CA LEU A 21 2.39 -1.67 -5.09
C LEU A 21 2.78 -2.47 -3.86
N ILE A 22 1.80 -2.81 -3.02
CA ILE A 22 2.03 -3.61 -1.81
C ILE A 22 2.54 -4.99 -2.20
N LYS A 23 1.89 -5.65 -3.15
CA LYS A 23 2.29 -6.99 -3.61
C LYS A 23 3.70 -7.01 -4.17
N GLU A 24 4.11 -5.94 -4.82
CA GLU A 24 5.45 -5.86 -5.42
C GLU A 24 6.52 -5.45 -4.41
N GLY A 25 6.15 -5.21 -3.16
CA GLY A 25 7.09 -4.83 -2.12
C GLY A 25 7.62 -3.43 -2.27
N LYS A 26 6.86 -2.55 -2.91
CA LYS A 26 7.26 -1.15 -3.11
C LYS A 26 6.83 -0.22 -1.98
N VAL A 27 6.05 -0.74 -1.05
CA VAL A 27 5.53 0.05 0.07
C VAL A 27 6.29 -0.29 1.33
N ARG A 28 6.71 0.74 2.06
CA ARG A 28 7.41 0.58 3.33
C ARG A 28 6.68 1.32 4.44
N ILE A 29 6.74 0.74 5.63
CA ILE A 29 6.37 1.42 6.86
C ILE A 29 7.60 1.42 7.75
N GLY A 30 8.17 2.59 7.98
CA GLY A 30 9.46 2.68 8.65
C GLY A 30 10.54 1.95 7.85
N ASN A 31 11.17 0.96 8.44
CA ASN A 31 12.19 0.14 7.79
C ASN A 31 11.67 -1.19 7.27
N SER A 32 10.36 -1.41 7.34
CA SER A 32 9.75 -2.69 6.99
C SER A 32 9.01 -2.59 5.67
N VAL A 33 9.32 -3.49 4.75
CA VAL A 33 8.57 -3.62 3.51
C VAL A 33 7.26 -4.34 3.81
N VAL A 34 6.15 -3.78 3.33
CA VAL A 34 4.82 -4.34 3.56
C VAL A 34 4.37 -5.05 2.29
N THR A 35 4.07 -6.35 2.40
CA THR A 35 3.58 -7.14 1.28
C THR A 35 2.20 -7.75 1.56
N GLU A 36 1.67 -7.58 2.77
CA GLU A 36 0.37 -8.12 3.14
C GLU A 36 -0.74 -7.12 2.85
N LEU A 37 -1.71 -7.54 2.06
CA LEU A 37 -2.82 -6.68 1.66
C LEU A 37 -3.74 -6.31 2.81
N GLY A 38 -3.76 -7.09 3.87
CA GLY A 38 -4.60 -6.84 5.04
C GLY A 38 -4.08 -5.78 6.00
N THR A 39 -2.90 -5.24 5.76
CA THR A 39 -2.29 -4.26 6.66
C THR A 39 -3.02 -2.92 6.67
#